data_10b2744edf1f904a07878430cc175a17
#
_entry.id   10b2744edf1f904a07878430cc175a17
#
_cell.length_a   1.000
_cell.length_b   1.000
_cell.length_c   1.000
_cell.angle_alpha   90.00
_cell.angle_beta   90.00
_cell.angle_gamma   90.00
#
_symmetry.space_group_name_H-M   'P 1'
#
loop_
_entity.id
_entity.type
_entity.pdbx_description
1 polymer ?
#
loop_
_entity_poly.entity_id
_entity_poly.type
_entity_poly.pdbx_seq_one_letter_code
_entity_poly.pdbx_strand_id
1 'polypeptide(L)'
;MKAELYLTARYLAARPGPALALALALALSAALPFVSARLARDFERALTERARATPLLAGPAGSRFDLTLAALYFRPSRLAPVNQALAERLGAEPGLLAIGIETSHSARGLPIVGVAREYFEQRGLRAGSGRLPNWVGECVLGARAARRLGLTVGGRLVSDTDSLLDLAKPPALELSVSGVLASSGGPDDDVILADLETAWAISGLSHAHADPSAGLAPGQLLGKDQTGDLVLSGAFVPDAALSAENRPRFHRHGSAEDLPLTAVLLFPQDHKVATLIETRINSRGPEQIVRPSAVIEELLADVLRIKRLADWLALLLGATTLALALSIARLGLELRAEEARTLAKLGAGAGIGWRLHACYWGAILGAGALLAAALSALAVLLLSDPTRLL
;
A
#
# COMPACT_ATOMS: atom_id res chain seq x y z
N MET A 1 -34.84 3.53 42.15
CA MET A 1 -34.18 3.64 40.86
C MET A 1 -34.34 4.96 40.12
N LYS A 2 -35.55 5.49 39.91
CA LYS A 2 -35.70 6.79 39.22
C LYS A 2 -35.10 7.97 40.00
N ALA A 3 -35.23 7.98 41.33
CA ALA A 3 -34.68 9.04 42.19
C ALA A 3 -33.14 9.01 42.23
N GLU A 4 -32.55 7.82 42.31
CA GLU A 4 -31.09 7.65 42.34
C GLU A 4 -30.46 8.11 41.00
N LEU A 5 -31.05 7.74 39.87
CA LEU A 5 -30.63 8.18 38.55
C LEU A 5 -30.73 9.70 38.39
N TYR A 6 -31.83 10.30 38.84
CA TYR A 6 -32.01 11.75 38.81
C TYR A 6 -30.94 12.49 39.65
N LEU A 7 -30.71 12.03 40.88
CA LEU A 7 -29.68 12.62 41.74
C LEU A 7 -28.27 12.47 41.16
N THR A 8 -27.97 11.30 40.59
CA THR A 8 -26.68 11.06 39.90
C THR A 8 -26.49 11.99 38.71
N ALA A 9 -27.53 12.17 37.86
CA ALA A 9 -27.49 13.07 36.72
C ALA A 9 -27.24 14.53 37.16
N ARG A 10 -27.93 14.99 38.20
CA ARG A 10 -27.72 16.34 38.75
C ARG A 10 -26.33 16.53 39.33
N TYR A 11 -25.79 15.49 39.99
CA TYR A 11 -24.45 15.52 40.54
C TYR A 11 -23.38 15.58 39.45
N LEU A 12 -23.51 14.76 38.39
CA LEU A 12 -22.60 14.78 37.23
C LEU A 12 -22.66 16.13 36.53
N ALA A 13 -23.86 16.72 36.37
CA ALA A 13 -24.02 18.04 35.75
C ALA A 13 -23.39 19.17 36.59
N ALA A 14 -23.40 19.04 37.93
CA ALA A 14 -22.81 20.05 38.83
C ALA A 14 -21.25 19.99 38.83
N ARG A 15 -20.65 18.82 38.61
CA ARG A 15 -19.18 18.60 38.62
C ARG A 15 -18.75 17.68 37.48
N PRO A 16 -18.84 18.13 36.20
CA PRO A 16 -18.56 17.29 35.05
C PRO A 16 -17.06 16.95 34.85
N GLY A 17 -16.16 17.85 35.25
CA GLY A 17 -14.73 17.74 34.98
C GLY A 17 -14.10 16.41 35.43
N PRO A 18 -14.16 16.04 36.71
CA PRO A 18 -13.57 14.77 37.19
C PRO A 18 -14.19 13.52 36.56
N ALA A 19 -15.52 13.54 36.33
CA ALA A 19 -16.22 12.41 35.71
C ALA A 19 -15.83 12.24 34.25
N LEU A 20 -15.74 13.33 33.50
CA LEU A 20 -15.28 13.32 32.10
C LEU A 20 -13.81 12.90 31.98
N ALA A 21 -12.93 13.41 32.86
CA ALA A 21 -11.52 13.02 32.86
C ALA A 21 -11.35 11.51 33.09
N LEU A 22 -12.10 10.94 34.04
CA LEU A 22 -12.03 9.51 34.33
C LEU A 22 -12.65 8.67 33.20
N ALA A 23 -13.79 9.09 32.64
CA ALA A 23 -14.42 8.42 31.50
C ALA A 23 -13.48 8.44 30.27
N LEU A 24 -12.79 9.55 30.02
CA LEU A 24 -11.83 9.68 28.93
C LEU A 24 -10.59 8.79 29.17
N ALA A 25 -10.05 8.74 30.40
CA ALA A 25 -8.92 7.88 30.73
C ALA A 25 -9.25 6.40 30.52
N LEU A 26 -10.43 5.97 30.97
CA LEU A 26 -10.95 4.61 30.73
C LEU A 26 -11.16 4.32 29.24
N ALA A 27 -11.74 5.29 28.51
CA ALA A 27 -11.99 5.19 27.09
C ALA A 27 -10.68 5.01 26.29
N LEU A 28 -9.68 5.82 26.55
CA LEU A 28 -8.37 5.74 25.87
C LEU A 28 -7.66 4.42 26.20
N SER A 29 -7.68 4.00 27.48
CA SER A 29 -7.07 2.73 27.89
C SER A 29 -7.72 1.51 27.22
N ALA A 30 -9.03 1.55 26.96
CA ALA A 30 -9.76 0.47 26.31
C ALA A 30 -9.67 0.55 24.78
N ALA A 31 -9.71 1.75 24.18
CA ALA A 31 -9.69 1.93 22.73
C ALA A 31 -8.35 1.52 22.10
N LEU A 32 -7.22 1.85 22.75
CA LEU A 32 -5.88 1.62 22.20
C LEU A 32 -5.62 0.16 21.80
N PRO A 33 -5.77 -0.86 22.67
CA PRO A 33 -5.54 -2.26 22.28
C PRO A 33 -6.52 -2.76 21.23
N PHE A 34 -7.76 -2.26 21.23
CA PHE A 34 -8.76 -2.64 20.23
C PHE A 34 -8.40 -2.10 18.84
N VAL A 35 -8.05 -0.82 18.74
CA VAL A 35 -7.65 -0.18 17.48
C VAL A 35 -6.37 -0.82 16.95
N SER A 36 -5.34 -1.00 17.79
CA SER A 36 -4.09 -1.64 17.39
C SER A 36 -4.27 -3.06 16.88
N ALA A 37 -5.14 -3.86 17.55
CA ALA A 37 -5.44 -5.22 17.11
C ALA A 37 -6.23 -5.24 15.79
N ARG A 38 -7.09 -4.27 15.55
CA ARG A 38 -7.86 -4.16 14.31
C ARG A 38 -6.92 -3.80 13.15
N LEU A 39 -6.12 -2.75 13.32
CA LEU A 39 -5.15 -2.30 12.30
C LEU A 39 -4.15 -3.41 11.96
N ALA A 40 -3.61 -4.09 12.97
CA ALA A 40 -2.68 -5.18 12.74
C ALA A 40 -3.29 -6.31 11.90
N ARG A 41 -4.55 -6.68 12.17
CA ARG A 41 -5.26 -7.72 11.38
C ARG A 41 -5.52 -7.28 9.95
N ASP A 42 -5.92 -6.02 9.74
CA ASP A 42 -6.21 -5.51 8.40
C ASP A 42 -4.92 -5.41 7.57
N PHE A 43 -3.82 -4.97 8.21
CA PHE A 43 -2.48 -4.94 7.61
C PHE A 43 -1.97 -6.36 7.27
N GLU A 44 -2.08 -7.29 8.20
CA GLU A 44 -1.70 -8.69 8.00
C GLU A 44 -2.46 -9.32 6.81
N ARG A 45 -3.78 -9.11 6.74
CA ARG A 45 -4.60 -9.61 5.64
C ARG A 45 -4.16 -9.04 4.29
N ALA A 46 -4.03 -7.71 4.21
CA ALA A 46 -3.66 -7.05 2.97
C ALA A 46 -2.31 -7.54 2.42
N LEU A 47 -1.31 -7.72 3.30
CA LEU A 47 -0.01 -8.26 2.90
C LEU A 47 -0.09 -9.74 2.53
N THR A 48 -0.75 -10.54 3.35
CA THR A 48 -0.77 -12.01 3.18
C THR A 48 -1.55 -12.43 1.93
N GLU A 49 -2.69 -11.80 1.64
CA GLU A 49 -3.50 -12.14 0.45
C GLU A 49 -2.72 -11.90 -0.83
N ARG A 50 -2.05 -10.77 -0.95
CA ARG A 50 -1.22 -10.43 -2.13
C ARG A 50 -0.05 -11.39 -2.30
N ALA A 51 0.64 -11.69 -1.20
CA ALA A 51 1.79 -12.59 -1.20
C ALA A 51 1.38 -14.04 -1.55
N ARG A 52 0.27 -14.53 -1.03
CA ARG A 52 -0.26 -15.87 -1.35
C ARG A 52 -0.74 -15.98 -2.81
N ALA A 53 -1.26 -14.90 -3.37
CA ALA A 53 -1.66 -14.85 -4.78
C ALA A 53 -0.47 -14.85 -5.76
N THR A 54 0.78 -14.84 -5.27
CA THR A 54 2.00 -14.94 -6.07
C THR A 54 2.87 -16.07 -5.52
N PRO A 55 2.79 -17.29 -6.08
CA PRO A 55 3.47 -18.45 -5.53
C PRO A 55 4.98 -18.28 -5.43
N LEU A 56 5.63 -17.75 -6.48
CA LEU A 56 7.06 -17.53 -6.55
C LEU A 56 7.38 -16.17 -7.19
N LEU A 57 8.54 -15.64 -6.84
CA LEU A 57 9.06 -14.38 -7.36
C LEU A 57 10.54 -14.55 -7.68
N ALA A 58 10.94 -14.32 -8.93
CA ALA A 58 12.33 -14.28 -9.33
C ALA A 58 12.84 -12.84 -9.42
N GLY A 59 14.08 -12.63 -9.01
CA GLY A 59 14.72 -11.34 -9.05
C GLY A 59 16.22 -11.42 -8.76
N PRO A 60 16.91 -10.29 -8.63
CA PRO A 60 18.33 -10.27 -8.32
C PRO A 60 18.60 -10.85 -6.93
N ALA A 61 19.76 -11.47 -6.74
CA ALA A 61 20.21 -11.90 -5.42
C ALA A 61 20.37 -10.69 -4.49
N GLY A 62 19.97 -10.84 -3.22
CA GLY A 62 20.02 -9.79 -2.22
C GLY A 62 18.89 -9.85 -1.22
N SER A 63 18.36 -8.69 -0.83
CA SER A 63 17.28 -8.60 0.14
C SER A 63 15.98 -9.20 -0.41
N ARG A 64 15.53 -10.30 0.18
CA ARG A 64 14.25 -10.93 -0.14
C ARG A 64 13.07 -10.02 0.17
N PHE A 65 13.20 -9.21 1.22
CA PHE A 65 12.17 -8.25 1.63
C PHE A 65 12.01 -7.14 0.60
N ASP A 66 13.13 -6.50 0.20
CA ASP A 66 13.08 -5.41 -0.79
C ASP A 66 12.55 -5.91 -2.13
N LEU A 67 12.98 -7.09 -2.57
CA LEU A 67 12.47 -7.73 -3.79
C LEU A 67 10.95 -7.94 -3.71
N THR A 68 10.46 -8.52 -2.60
CA THR A 68 9.02 -8.78 -2.41
C THR A 68 8.22 -7.49 -2.34
N LEU A 69 8.71 -6.49 -1.60
CA LEU A 69 8.03 -5.21 -1.47
C LEU A 69 8.02 -4.41 -2.79
N ALA A 70 9.11 -4.43 -3.54
CA ALA A 70 9.16 -3.78 -4.86
C ALA A 70 8.21 -4.45 -5.85
N ALA A 71 8.23 -5.78 -5.93
CA ALA A 71 7.47 -6.51 -6.93
C ALA A 71 5.96 -6.58 -6.64
N LEU A 72 5.54 -6.68 -5.38
CA LEU A 72 4.15 -6.89 -5.01
C LEU A 72 3.44 -5.64 -4.49
N TYR A 73 4.20 -4.70 -3.92
CA TYR A 73 3.65 -3.48 -3.30
C TYR A 73 4.22 -2.21 -3.93
N PHE A 74 4.99 -2.37 -5.01
CA PHE A 74 5.52 -1.28 -5.84
C PHE A 74 6.36 -0.25 -5.07
N ARG A 75 7.10 -0.76 -4.06
CA ARG A 75 7.99 0.10 -3.27
C ARG A 75 9.30 0.33 -4.01
N PRO A 76 9.87 1.54 -3.92
CA PRO A 76 11.20 1.79 -4.48
C PRO A 76 12.21 0.80 -3.95
N SER A 77 13.01 0.21 -4.82
CA SER A 77 14.08 -0.73 -4.48
C SER A 77 15.43 -0.22 -4.95
N ARG A 78 16.47 -0.58 -4.21
CA ARG A 78 17.86 -0.33 -4.60
C ARG A 78 18.54 -1.58 -5.16
N LEU A 79 17.79 -2.66 -5.34
CA LEU A 79 18.30 -3.88 -5.95
C LEU A 79 18.62 -3.62 -7.43
N ALA A 80 19.66 -4.27 -7.93
CA ALA A 80 19.94 -4.26 -9.35
C ALA A 80 18.77 -4.88 -10.12
N PRO A 81 18.43 -4.39 -11.33
CA PRO A 81 17.38 -5.00 -12.13
C PRO A 81 17.81 -6.39 -12.61
N VAL A 82 16.88 -7.28 -12.86
CA VAL A 82 17.03 -8.42 -13.75
C VAL A 82 16.65 -8.01 -15.17
N ASN A 83 16.68 -8.90 -16.12
CA ASN A 83 16.39 -8.57 -17.51
C ASN A 83 15.23 -9.40 -18.08
N GLN A 84 14.71 -8.95 -19.22
CA GLN A 84 13.62 -9.62 -19.93
C GLN A 84 14.02 -11.05 -20.36
N ALA A 85 15.30 -11.31 -20.65
CA ALA A 85 15.77 -12.64 -21.00
C ALA A 85 15.56 -13.66 -19.87
N LEU A 86 15.59 -13.22 -18.60
CA LEU A 86 15.23 -14.07 -17.47
C LEU A 86 13.74 -14.45 -17.53
N ALA A 87 12.86 -13.49 -17.79
CA ALA A 87 11.43 -13.76 -17.90
C ALA A 87 11.11 -14.71 -19.06
N GLU A 88 11.76 -14.53 -20.22
CA GLU A 88 11.61 -15.40 -21.41
C GLU A 88 12.14 -16.80 -21.13
N ARG A 89 13.33 -16.92 -20.51
CA ARG A 89 13.91 -18.21 -20.12
C ARG A 89 13.01 -18.99 -19.17
N LEU A 90 12.45 -18.30 -18.16
CA LEU A 90 11.56 -18.93 -17.19
C LEU A 90 10.20 -19.25 -17.82
N GLY A 91 9.67 -18.38 -18.70
CA GLY A 91 8.42 -18.62 -19.41
C GLY A 91 8.50 -19.76 -20.44
N ALA A 92 9.69 -20.13 -20.89
CA ALA A 92 9.90 -21.31 -21.76
C ALA A 92 9.83 -22.64 -20.99
N GLU A 93 9.85 -22.63 -19.65
CA GLU A 93 9.74 -23.85 -18.84
C GLU A 93 8.29 -24.39 -18.85
N PRO A 94 8.10 -25.67 -19.15
CA PRO A 94 6.76 -26.26 -19.20
C PRO A 94 6.03 -26.16 -17.87
N GLY A 95 4.79 -25.66 -17.90
CA GLY A 95 3.96 -25.54 -16.70
C GLY A 95 4.30 -24.34 -15.82
N LEU A 96 5.03 -23.35 -16.34
CA LEU A 96 5.38 -22.12 -15.62
C LEU A 96 4.93 -20.88 -16.41
N LEU A 97 4.05 -20.07 -15.83
CA LEU A 97 3.76 -18.73 -16.33
C LEU A 97 4.72 -17.75 -15.66
N ALA A 98 5.47 -17.00 -16.46
CA ALA A 98 6.41 -15.98 -16.02
C ALA A 98 5.94 -14.59 -16.51
N ILE A 99 5.74 -13.65 -15.59
CA ILE A 99 5.26 -12.30 -15.89
C ILE A 99 6.30 -11.30 -15.39
N GLY A 100 6.99 -10.62 -16.33
CA GLY A 100 7.92 -9.55 -16.00
C GLY A 100 7.19 -8.31 -15.50
N ILE A 101 7.80 -7.64 -14.52
CA ILE A 101 7.32 -6.34 -14.03
C ILE A 101 8.49 -5.35 -13.90
N GLU A 102 8.21 -4.08 -14.20
CA GLU A 102 9.12 -2.97 -14.08
C GLU A 102 8.49 -1.86 -13.25
N THR A 103 9.15 -1.42 -12.17
CA THR A 103 8.58 -0.48 -11.17
C THR A 103 9.48 0.71 -10.85
N SER A 104 10.53 0.95 -11.65
CA SER A 104 11.52 2.01 -11.37
C SER A 104 11.03 3.42 -11.70
N HIS A 105 9.89 3.56 -12.37
CA HIS A 105 9.37 4.85 -12.81
C HIS A 105 8.22 5.35 -11.96
N SER A 106 8.02 6.68 -11.98
CA SER A 106 6.90 7.33 -11.31
C SER A 106 6.32 8.48 -12.13
N ALA A 107 5.12 8.90 -11.78
CA ALA A 107 4.53 10.15 -12.25
C ALA A 107 3.74 10.81 -11.13
N ARG A 108 4.03 12.08 -10.85
CA ARG A 108 3.43 12.85 -9.74
C ARG A 108 3.52 12.11 -8.39
N GLY A 109 4.63 11.41 -8.16
CA GLY A 109 4.88 10.64 -6.94
C GLY A 109 4.05 9.36 -6.80
N LEU A 110 3.43 8.86 -7.88
CA LEU A 110 2.82 7.54 -7.95
C LEU A 110 3.67 6.61 -8.82
N PRO A 111 3.86 5.34 -8.44
CA PRO A 111 4.60 4.39 -9.24
C PRO A 111 3.95 4.19 -10.61
N ILE A 112 4.77 4.16 -11.67
CA ILE A 112 4.41 3.61 -12.97
C ILE A 112 4.91 2.17 -12.98
N VAL A 113 4.01 1.23 -13.20
CA VAL A 113 4.32 -0.20 -13.21
C VAL A 113 4.13 -0.73 -14.62
N GLY A 114 5.25 -1.05 -15.27
CA GLY A 114 5.27 -1.73 -16.55
C GLY A 114 4.97 -3.22 -16.34
N VAL A 115 3.96 -3.75 -17.03
CA VAL A 115 3.52 -5.15 -16.90
C VAL A 115 3.18 -5.75 -18.25
N ALA A 116 3.32 -7.07 -18.36
CA ALA A 116 2.79 -7.80 -19.48
C ALA A 116 1.26 -7.94 -19.37
N ARG A 117 0.59 -8.21 -20.49
CA ARG A 117 -0.89 -8.30 -20.55
C ARG A 117 -1.46 -9.36 -19.60
N GLU A 118 -0.75 -10.47 -19.45
CA GLU A 118 -1.10 -11.61 -18.59
C GLU A 118 -1.23 -11.19 -17.12
N TYR A 119 -0.57 -10.10 -16.72
CA TYR A 119 -0.70 -9.56 -15.38
C TYR A 119 -2.13 -9.16 -15.03
N PHE A 120 -2.82 -8.48 -15.93
CA PHE A 120 -4.21 -8.06 -15.72
C PHE A 120 -5.14 -9.27 -15.54
N GLU A 121 -4.94 -10.31 -16.36
CA GLU A 121 -5.71 -11.55 -16.30
C GLU A 121 -5.42 -12.31 -15.00
N GLN A 122 -4.13 -12.49 -14.66
CA GLN A 122 -3.69 -13.21 -13.48
C GLN A 122 -4.12 -12.53 -12.16
N ARG A 123 -4.24 -11.20 -12.17
CA ARG A 123 -4.70 -10.39 -11.03
C ARG A 123 -6.20 -10.12 -11.05
N GLY A 124 -6.92 -10.55 -12.09
CA GLY A 124 -8.36 -10.31 -12.26
C GLY A 124 -8.70 -8.83 -12.39
N LEU A 125 -7.76 -8.00 -12.87
CA LEU A 125 -7.93 -6.56 -13.00
C LEU A 125 -8.79 -6.25 -14.24
N ARG A 126 -9.79 -5.41 -14.06
CA ARG A 126 -10.71 -4.99 -15.12
C ARG A 126 -10.85 -3.47 -15.15
N ALA A 127 -11.02 -2.91 -16.34
CA ALA A 127 -11.36 -1.51 -16.47
C ALA A 127 -12.77 -1.26 -15.90
N GLY A 128 -12.88 -0.36 -14.95
CA GLY A 128 -14.16 0.16 -14.46
C GLY A 128 -14.70 1.25 -15.38
N SER A 129 -13.80 1.99 -16.07
CA SER A 129 -14.12 2.92 -17.14
C SER A 129 -13.01 2.91 -18.21
N GLY A 130 -13.34 3.16 -19.46
CA GLY A 130 -12.41 3.07 -20.57
C GLY A 130 -12.00 1.63 -20.89
N ARG A 131 -10.72 1.41 -21.18
CA ARG A 131 -10.14 0.11 -21.53
C ARG A 131 -8.74 -0.06 -20.93
N LEU A 132 -8.24 -1.28 -20.93
CA LEU A 132 -6.84 -1.57 -20.62
C LEU A 132 -5.91 -1.00 -21.71
N PRO A 133 -4.63 -0.70 -21.38
CA PRO A 133 -3.68 -0.18 -22.36
C PRO A 133 -3.42 -1.21 -23.45
N ASN A 134 -3.37 -0.75 -24.69
CA ASN A 134 -3.08 -1.60 -25.87
C ASN A 134 -1.89 -1.10 -26.68
N TRP A 135 -1.47 0.15 -26.43
CA TRP A 135 -0.44 0.81 -27.22
C TRP A 135 0.62 1.42 -26.30
N VAL A 136 1.83 1.50 -26.79
CA VAL A 136 2.91 2.23 -26.11
C VAL A 136 2.47 3.66 -25.79
N GLY A 137 2.76 4.13 -24.55
CA GLY A 137 2.34 5.42 -24.06
C GLY A 137 0.90 5.50 -23.56
N GLU A 138 0.16 4.40 -23.58
CA GLU A 138 -1.11 4.33 -22.86
C GLU A 138 -0.90 3.77 -21.45
N CYS A 139 -1.71 4.26 -20.53
CA CYS A 139 -1.74 3.74 -19.17
C CYS A 139 -3.17 3.58 -18.66
N VAL A 140 -3.36 2.72 -17.70
CA VAL A 140 -4.58 2.61 -16.91
C VAL A 140 -4.28 2.99 -15.47
N LEU A 141 -5.15 3.81 -14.88
CA LEU A 141 -4.98 4.26 -13.51
C LEU A 141 -5.67 3.30 -12.54
N GLY A 142 -5.01 2.97 -11.44
CA GLY A 142 -5.67 2.33 -10.32
C GLY A 142 -6.79 3.23 -9.76
N ALA A 143 -7.80 2.63 -9.15
CA ALA A 143 -8.99 3.39 -8.70
C ALA A 143 -8.65 4.50 -7.68
N ARG A 144 -7.68 4.29 -6.79
CA ARG A 144 -7.22 5.32 -5.84
C ARG A 144 -6.28 6.32 -6.50
N ALA A 145 -5.39 5.85 -7.40
CA ALA A 145 -4.50 6.70 -8.18
C ALA A 145 -5.30 7.72 -9.00
N ALA A 146 -6.36 7.30 -9.69
CA ALA A 146 -7.24 8.19 -10.47
C ALA A 146 -7.86 9.30 -9.60
N ARG A 147 -8.38 8.94 -8.42
CA ARG A 147 -8.94 9.92 -7.46
C ARG A 147 -7.88 10.89 -6.93
N ARG A 148 -6.69 10.38 -6.60
CA ARG A 148 -5.58 11.20 -6.08
C ARG A 148 -5.05 12.19 -7.11
N LEU A 149 -4.96 11.76 -8.37
CA LEU A 149 -4.50 12.59 -9.49
C LEU A 149 -5.60 13.52 -10.04
N GLY A 150 -6.87 13.25 -9.75
CA GLY A 150 -8.01 13.94 -10.35
C GLY A 150 -8.13 13.70 -11.86
N LEU A 151 -7.65 12.53 -12.34
CA LEU A 151 -7.65 12.19 -13.77
C LEU A 151 -8.71 11.14 -14.10
N THR A 152 -9.22 11.25 -15.32
CA THR A 152 -10.20 10.32 -15.90
C THR A 152 -9.70 9.83 -17.26
N VAL A 153 -10.46 8.97 -17.89
CA VAL A 153 -10.18 8.49 -19.26
C VAL A 153 -9.98 9.68 -20.23
N GLY A 154 -8.94 9.61 -21.04
CA GLY A 154 -8.51 10.68 -21.93
C GLY A 154 -7.59 11.74 -21.28
N GLY A 155 -7.40 11.67 -19.97
CA GLY A 155 -6.42 12.51 -19.27
C GLY A 155 -4.99 12.23 -19.72
N ARG A 156 -4.08 13.14 -19.41
CA ARG A 156 -2.65 13.00 -19.70
C ARG A 156 -1.83 13.20 -18.44
N LEU A 157 -0.74 12.49 -18.34
CA LEU A 157 0.24 12.65 -17.28
C LEU A 157 1.65 12.46 -17.84
N VAL A 158 2.62 13.11 -17.22
CA VAL A 158 4.02 13.06 -17.63
C VAL A 158 4.80 12.28 -16.59
N SER A 159 5.70 11.40 -17.04
CA SER A 159 6.60 10.66 -16.14
C SER A 159 7.53 11.62 -15.40
N ASP A 160 7.81 11.32 -14.13
CA ASP A 160 8.79 12.07 -13.35
C ASP A 160 10.20 11.81 -13.93
N THR A 161 11.05 12.83 -13.88
CA THR A 161 12.47 12.73 -14.25
C THR A 161 13.31 12.71 -12.98
N ASP A 162 14.23 11.77 -12.85
CA ASP A 162 15.10 11.66 -11.67
C ASP A 162 16.05 12.85 -11.49
N SER A 163 16.35 13.58 -12.54
CA SER A 163 17.18 14.79 -12.50
C SER A 163 16.94 15.68 -13.72
N LEU A 164 16.56 16.91 -13.47
CA LEU A 164 16.46 17.96 -14.49
C LEU A 164 17.83 18.41 -15.04
N LEU A 165 18.91 18.02 -14.40
CA LEU A 165 20.28 18.43 -14.74
C LEU A 165 21.07 17.37 -15.54
N ASP A 166 20.51 16.17 -15.69
CA ASP A 166 21.17 15.08 -16.41
C ASP A 166 20.69 15.06 -17.87
N LEU A 167 21.37 15.82 -18.71
CA LEU A 167 21.11 15.92 -20.15
C LEU A 167 21.31 14.59 -20.93
N ALA A 168 21.89 13.58 -20.29
CA ALA A 168 22.09 12.25 -20.89
C ALA A 168 20.87 11.33 -20.70
N LYS A 169 19.90 11.72 -19.86
CA LYS A 169 18.69 10.93 -19.63
C LYS A 169 17.59 11.25 -20.65
N PRO A 170 16.76 10.28 -20.99
CA PRO A 170 15.65 10.51 -21.91
C PRO A 170 14.68 11.56 -21.34
N PRO A 171 14.03 12.35 -22.20
CA PRO A 171 13.02 13.31 -21.77
C PRO A 171 11.83 12.60 -21.14
N ALA A 172 11.11 13.34 -20.26
CA ALA A 172 9.90 12.83 -19.66
C ALA A 172 8.86 12.43 -20.72
N LEU A 173 8.29 11.24 -20.59
CA LEU A 173 7.30 10.71 -21.52
C LEU A 173 5.88 11.12 -21.09
N GLU A 174 5.10 11.66 -22.03
CA GLU A 174 3.67 11.92 -21.83
C GLU A 174 2.87 10.64 -22.05
N LEU A 175 2.11 10.24 -21.02
CA LEU A 175 1.24 9.07 -21.01
C LEU A 175 -0.23 9.49 -21.18
N SER A 176 -0.99 8.74 -21.98
CA SER A 176 -2.43 8.93 -22.14
C SER A 176 -3.23 7.90 -21.32
N VAL A 177 -4.20 8.38 -20.55
CA VAL A 177 -5.05 7.52 -19.72
C VAL A 177 -6.10 6.83 -20.59
N SER A 178 -5.93 5.54 -20.85
CA SER A 178 -6.86 4.71 -21.64
C SER A 178 -8.04 4.21 -20.80
N GLY A 179 -7.87 4.13 -19.48
CA GLY A 179 -8.90 3.65 -18.57
C GLY A 179 -8.59 3.91 -17.11
N VAL A 180 -9.58 3.62 -16.27
CA VAL A 180 -9.45 3.56 -14.81
C VAL A 180 -9.92 2.19 -14.35
N LEU A 181 -9.13 1.50 -13.54
CA LEU A 181 -9.50 0.17 -13.03
C LEU A 181 -10.69 0.23 -12.08
N ALA A 182 -11.50 -0.83 -12.09
CA ALA A 182 -12.39 -1.10 -10.98
C ALA A 182 -11.54 -1.31 -9.70
N SER A 183 -12.04 -0.86 -8.54
CA SER A 183 -11.28 -1.00 -7.30
C SER A 183 -11.07 -2.48 -6.97
N SER A 184 -9.82 -2.86 -6.78
CA SER A 184 -9.40 -4.21 -6.37
C SER A 184 -9.26 -4.34 -4.85
N GLY A 185 -9.19 -3.20 -4.14
CA GLY A 185 -8.83 -3.15 -2.72
C GLY A 185 -7.35 -3.46 -2.42
N GLY A 186 -6.56 -3.72 -3.47
CA GLY A 186 -5.14 -4.07 -3.38
C GLY A 186 -4.20 -2.93 -3.76
N PRO A 187 -2.88 -3.21 -3.81
CA PRO A 187 -1.87 -2.23 -4.20
C PRO A 187 -2.04 -1.68 -5.63
N ASP A 188 -2.67 -2.45 -6.51
CA ASP A 188 -2.93 -2.03 -7.90
C ASP A 188 -3.84 -0.80 -7.99
N ASP A 189 -4.59 -0.51 -6.94
CA ASP A 189 -5.44 0.68 -6.89
C ASP A 189 -4.64 1.99 -6.76
N ASP A 190 -3.38 1.93 -6.29
CA ASP A 190 -2.55 3.12 -5.99
C ASP A 190 -1.49 3.43 -7.04
N VAL A 191 -1.46 2.71 -8.15
CA VAL A 191 -0.42 2.81 -9.16
C VAL A 191 -0.97 3.17 -10.54
N ILE A 192 -0.07 3.50 -11.43
CA ILE A 192 -0.28 3.71 -12.86
C ILE A 192 0.26 2.46 -13.56
N LEU A 193 -0.61 1.69 -14.22
CA LEU A 193 -0.21 0.48 -14.94
C LEU A 193 -0.08 0.79 -16.43
N ALA A 194 1.04 0.39 -17.00
CA ALA A 194 1.32 0.49 -18.44
C ALA A 194 1.89 -0.84 -18.95
N ASP A 195 2.08 -0.97 -20.25
CA ASP A 195 2.81 -2.10 -20.77
C ASP A 195 4.33 -1.97 -20.54
N LEU A 196 5.09 -3.06 -20.62
CA LEU A 196 6.54 -3.06 -20.45
C LEU A 196 7.24 -2.16 -21.47
N GLU A 197 6.75 -2.12 -22.72
CA GLU A 197 7.32 -1.26 -23.76
C GLU A 197 7.22 0.22 -23.39
N THR A 198 6.14 0.62 -22.73
CA THR A 198 5.99 1.99 -22.21
C THR A 198 7.00 2.28 -21.10
N ALA A 199 7.23 1.35 -20.19
CA ALA A 199 8.25 1.50 -19.15
C ALA A 199 9.66 1.61 -19.74
N TRP A 200 9.98 0.81 -20.74
CA TRP A 200 11.28 0.90 -21.45
C TRP A 200 11.38 2.16 -22.31
N ALA A 201 10.27 2.66 -22.85
CA ALA A 201 10.26 3.96 -23.52
C ALA A 201 10.58 5.12 -22.57
N ILE A 202 10.06 5.08 -21.33
CA ILE A 202 10.43 6.06 -20.29
C ILE A 202 11.93 5.97 -19.95
N SER A 203 12.52 4.77 -19.98
CA SER A 203 13.97 4.57 -19.81
C SER A 203 14.80 4.97 -21.04
N GLY A 204 14.18 5.31 -22.18
CA GLY A 204 14.87 5.61 -23.44
C GLY A 204 15.37 4.38 -24.21
N LEU A 205 14.98 3.16 -23.78
CA LEU A 205 15.38 1.89 -24.42
C LEU A 205 14.46 1.53 -25.60
N SER A 206 13.34 2.22 -25.74
CA SER A 206 12.42 2.11 -26.86
C SER A 206 12.04 3.53 -27.31
N HIS A 207 12.13 3.80 -28.61
CA HIS A 207 11.79 5.11 -29.18
C HIS A 207 11.31 4.98 -30.63
N ALA A 208 10.66 6.02 -31.12
CA ALA A 208 10.32 6.14 -32.52
C ALA A 208 11.36 7.02 -33.24
N HIS A 209 11.81 6.58 -34.36
CA HIS A 209 12.59 7.48 -35.24
C HIS A 209 11.64 8.42 -35.99
N ALA A 210 12.02 9.69 -36.08
CA ALA A 210 11.39 10.60 -37.03
C ALA A 210 11.59 10.02 -38.44
N ASP A 211 10.58 10.19 -39.29
CA ASP A 211 10.68 9.75 -40.70
C ASP A 211 11.86 10.47 -41.37
N PRO A 212 12.87 9.77 -41.84
CA PRO A 212 13.98 10.39 -42.56
C PRO A 212 13.54 11.17 -43.78
N SER A 213 12.34 10.86 -44.33
CA SER A 213 11.73 11.55 -45.45
C SER A 213 10.99 12.84 -45.06
N ALA A 214 10.74 13.05 -43.76
CA ALA A 214 9.98 14.20 -43.23
C ALA A 214 10.82 15.46 -42.95
N GLY A 215 11.97 15.64 -43.62
CA GLY A 215 12.74 16.89 -43.59
C GLY A 215 13.62 17.06 -42.38
N LEU A 216 14.64 16.22 -42.24
CA LEU A 216 15.73 16.44 -41.28
C LEU A 216 16.39 17.79 -41.54
N ALA A 217 16.59 18.60 -40.49
CA ALA A 217 17.31 19.86 -40.62
C ALA A 217 18.78 19.60 -41.05
N PRO A 218 19.38 20.49 -41.83
CA PRO A 218 20.79 20.36 -42.22
C PRO A 218 21.68 20.21 -40.98
N GLY A 219 22.44 19.11 -40.91
CA GLY A 219 23.32 18.78 -39.79
C GLY A 219 22.77 17.73 -38.78
N GLN A 220 21.53 17.30 -38.93
CA GLN A 220 20.99 16.18 -38.14
C GLN A 220 21.38 14.82 -38.71
N LEU A 221 21.66 14.74 -40.00
CA LEU A 221 22.18 13.54 -40.67
C LEU A 221 23.72 13.58 -40.73
N LEU A 222 24.38 12.69 -40.03
CA LEU A 222 25.86 12.59 -40.02
C LEU A 222 26.40 11.66 -41.12
N GLY A 223 25.56 10.80 -41.70
CA GLY A 223 25.95 9.86 -42.75
C GLY A 223 25.17 8.57 -42.71
N LYS A 224 25.69 7.55 -43.41
CA LYS A 224 25.26 6.17 -43.34
C LYS A 224 26.37 5.32 -42.76
N ASP A 225 26.03 4.35 -41.94
CA ASP A 225 26.99 3.37 -41.47
C ASP A 225 27.33 2.33 -42.54
N GLN A 226 28.19 1.35 -42.19
CA GLN A 226 28.61 0.29 -43.13
C GLN A 226 27.48 -0.68 -43.51
N THR A 227 26.34 -0.66 -42.74
CA THR A 227 25.16 -1.48 -43.00
C THR A 227 24.08 -0.71 -43.80
N GLY A 228 24.33 0.58 -44.07
CA GLY A 228 23.41 1.44 -44.81
C GLY A 228 22.43 2.21 -43.96
N ASP A 229 22.51 2.06 -42.64
CA ASP A 229 21.66 2.74 -41.68
C ASP A 229 22.07 4.21 -41.52
N LEU A 230 21.07 5.08 -41.29
CA LEU A 230 21.27 6.53 -41.12
C LEU A 230 21.91 6.84 -39.77
N VAL A 231 23.08 7.46 -39.76
CA VAL A 231 23.71 7.96 -38.53
C VAL A 231 23.21 9.38 -38.26
N LEU A 232 22.46 9.56 -37.20
CA LEU A 232 21.88 10.83 -36.77
C LEU A 232 22.78 11.52 -35.76
N SER A 233 22.77 12.85 -35.76
CA SER A 233 23.50 13.65 -34.76
C SER A 233 22.90 13.41 -33.36
N GLY A 234 23.77 13.38 -32.31
CA GLY A 234 23.33 13.35 -30.92
C GLY A 234 22.50 14.55 -30.47
N ALA A 235 22.40 15.59 -31.32
CA ALA A 235 21.47 16.71 -31.15
C ALA A 235 20.04 16.41 -31.69
N PHE A 236 19.82 15.23 -32.28
CA PHE A 236 18.50 14.78 -32.67
C PHE A 236 17.72 14.40 -31.41
N VAL A 237 16.73 15.21 -31.05
CA VAL A 237 15.78 14.88 -29.97
C VAL A 237 14.70 13.99 -30.60
N PRO A 238 14.61 12.71 -30.20
CA PRO A 238 13.50 11.87 -30.65
C PRO A 238 12.19 12.53 -30.22
N ASP A 239 11.16 12.38 -31.06
CA ASP A 239 9.83 12.93 -30.76
C ASP A 239 9.31 12.34 -29.44
N ALA A 240 9.45 13.12 -28.36
CA ALA A 240 9.12 12.68 -27.00
C ALA A 240 7.61 12.55 -26.76
N ALA A 241 6.80 13.12 -27.67
CA ALA A 241 5.34 13.01 -27.61
C ALA A 241 4.87 11.81 -28.42
N LEU A 242 4.26 10.85 -27.75
CA LEU A 242 3.59 9.73 -28.41
C LEU A 242 2.31 10.20 -29.09
N SER A 243 2.34 10.24 -30.44
CA SER A 243 1.17 10.53 -31.26
C SER A 243 0.63 9.26 -31.90
N ALA A 244 -0.62 9.28 -32.36
CA ALA A 244 -1.19 8.15 -33.10
C ALA A 244 -0.39 7.82 -34.36
N GLU A 245 0.34 8.78 -34.91
CA GLU A 245 1.10 8.67 -36.16
C GLU A 245 2.48 8.03 -35.93
N ASN A 246 3.15 8.26 -34.78
CA ASN A 246 4.47 7.69 -34.51
C ASN A 246 4.42 6.38 -33.71
N ARG A 247 3.30 5.99 -33.09
CA ARG A 247 3.11 4.73 -32.38
C ARG A 247 3.54 3.48 -33.16
N PRO A 248 3.20 3.33 -34.46
CA PRO A 248 3.61 2.16 -35.24
C PRO A 248 5.11 2.08 -35.52
N ARG A 249 5.83 3.17 -35.32
CA ARG A 249 7.28 3.30 -35.55
C ARG A 249 8.09 3.07 -34.27
N PHE A 250 7.44 2.85 -33.14
CA PHE A 250 8.13 2.50 -31.92
C PHE A 250 8.78 1.13 -32.06
N HIS A 251 10.06 1.06 -31.82
CA HIS A 251 10.83 -0.17 -31.83
C HIS A 251 11.88 -0.15 -30.73
N ARG A 252 12.30 -1.33 -30.37
CA ARG A 252 13.33 -1.55 -29.35
C ARG A 252 14.71 -1.59 -29.99
N HIS A 253 15.70 -1.08 -29.27
CA HIS A 253 17.09 -1.32 -29.52
C HIS A 253 17.65 -2.27 -28.48
N GLY A 254 18.53 -3.21 -28.90
CA GLY A 254 19.13 -4.20 -28.04
C GLY A 254 18.37 -5.53 -27.97
N SER A 255 18.95 -6.43 -27.22
CA SER A 255 18.42 -7.78 -26.97
C SER A 255 17.54 -7.79 -25.71
N ALA A 256 16.88 -8.92 -25.43
CA ALA A 256 16.14 -9.11 -24.20
C ALA A 256 17.03 -8.99 -22.92
N GLU A 257 18.36 -9.11 -23.08
CA GLU A 257 19.34 -8.93 -22.02
C GLU A 257 19.51 -7.46 -21.59
N ASP A 258 19.21 -6.52 -22.49
CA ASP A 258 19.36 -5.08 -22.27
C ASP A 258 18.10 -4.44 -21.66
N LEU A 259 16.99 -5.19 -21.58
CA LEU A 259 15.69 -4.69 -21.12
C LEU A 259 15.52 -4.98 -19.63
N PRO A 260 15.57 -3.96 -18.76
CA PRO A 260 15.49 -4.15 -17.31
C PRO A 260 14.08 -4.53 -16.86
N LEU A 261 14.06 -5.36 -15.82
CA LEU A 261 12.87 -5.69 -15.04
C LEU A 261 13.20 -5.58 -13.54
N THR A 262 12.28 -5.13 -12.75
CA THR A 262 12.40 -5.16 -11.30
C THR A 262 12.35 -6.59 -10.78
N ALA A 263 11.45 -7.40 -11.34
CA ALA A 263 11.27 -8.80 -10.97
C ALA A 263 10.44 -9.57 -12.01
N VAL A 264 10.36 -10.90 -11.84
CA VAL A 264 9.50 -11.79 -12.62
C VAL A 264 8.57 -12.54 -11.65
N LEU A 265 7.26 -12.33 -11.80
CA LEU A 265 6.22 -13.09 -11.08
C LEU A 265 6.09 -14.46 -11.70
N LEU A 266 6.08 -15.53 -10.90
CA LEU A 266 6.07 -16.90 -11.37
C LEU A 266 4.85 -17.64 -10.82
N PHE A 267 4.09 -18.26 -11.73
CA PHE A 267 2.88 -19.02 -11.45
C PHE A 267 3.05 -20.45 -11.97
N PRO A 268 3.67 -21.34 -11.16
CA PRO A 268 3.81 -22.76 -11.52
C PRO A 268 2.47 -23.47 -11.45
N GLN A 269 2.23 -24.39 -12.39
CA GLN A 269 1.01 -25.20 -12.44
C GLN A 269 0.92 -26.20 -11.27
N ASP A 270 2.06 -26.67 -10.77
CA ASP A 270 2.12 -27.60 -9.66
C ASP A 270 3.33 -27.34 -8.72
N HIS A 271 3.31 -28.00 -7.59
CA HIS A 271 4.37 -27.89 -6.56
C HIS A 271 5.72 -28.46 -7.02
N LYS A 272 5.73 -29.44 -7.93
CA LYS A 272 6.95 -30.05 -8.46
C LYS A 272 7.71 -29.04 -9.33
N VAL A 273 7.01 -28.37 -10.26
CA VAL A 273 7.58 -27.30 -11.09
C VAL A 273 8.13 -26.19 -10.16
N ALA A 274 7.35 -25.76 -9.18
CA ALA A 274 7.78 -24.75 -8.22
C ALA A 274 9.11 -25.10 -7.54
N THR A 275 9.21 -26.31 -6.99
CA THR A 275 10.39 -26.76 -6.24
C THR A 275 11.61 -26.92 -7.15
N LEU A 276 11.42 -27.46 -8.36
CA LEU A 276 12.52 -27.66 -9.31
C LEU A 276 13.12 -26.31 -9.76
N ILE A 277 12.27 -25.34 -10.10
CA ILE A 277 12.74 -24.01 -10.55
C ILE A 277 13.42 -23.27 -9.40
N GLU A 278 12.81 -23.26 -8.20
CA GLU A 278 13.39 -22.65 -7.00
C GLU A 278 14.78 -23.21 -6.69
N THR A 279 14.93 -24.55 -6.70
CA THR A 279 16.22 -25.20 -6.43
C THR A 279 17.23 -24.91 -7.51
N ARG A 280 16.85 -24.95 -8.79
CA ARG A 280 17.76 -24.73 -9.92
C ARG A 280 18.34 -23.32 -9.92
N ILE A 281 17.51 -22.31 -9.76
CA ILE A 281 17.94 -20.91 -9.78
C ILE A 281 18.76 -20.57 -8.55
N ASN A 282 18.25 -20.89 -7.35
CA ASN A 282 18.93 -20.57 -6.10
C ASN A 282 20.29 -21.27 -5.91
N SER A 283 20.60 -22.30 -6.73
CA SER A 283 21.88 -23.02 -6.64
C SER A 283 22.97 -22.51 -7.59
N ARG A 284 22.67 -21.65 -8.56
CA ARG A 284 23.59 -21.46 -9.72
C ARG A 284 23.78 -20.04 -10.24
N GLY A 285 23.08 -19.02 -9.73
CA GLY A 285 23.08 -17.74 -10.42
C GLY A 285 23.14 -16.49 -9.54
N PRO A 286 23.27 -15.34 -10.17
CA PRO A 286 23.11 -14.04 -9.53
C PRO A 286 21.65 -13.70 -9.26
N GLU A 287 20.71 -14.54 -9.71
CA GLU A 287 19.29 -14.41 -9.46
C GLU A 287 18.87 -15.28 -8.27
N GLN A 288 17.75 -14.93 -7.66
CA GLN A 288 17.11 -15.71 -6.62
C GLN A 288 15.62 -15.90 -6.92
N ILE A 289 15.08 -17.02 -6.46
CA ILE A 289 13.63 -17.23 -6.37
C ILE A 289 13.24 -17.25 -4.90
N VAL A 290 12.24 -16.46 -4.58
CA VAL A 290 11.68 -16.37 -3.23
C VAL A 290 10.19 -16.73 -3.23
N ARG A 291 9.71 -17.19 -2.08
CA ARG A 291 8.28 -17.37 -1.81
C ARG A 291 7.75 -16.15 -1.08
N PRO A 292 7.00 -15.25 -1.73
CA PRO A 292 6.55 -14.02 -1.09
C PRO A 292 5.77 -14.25 0.20
N SER A 293 4.96 -15.32 0.28
CA SER A 293 4.23 -15.66 1.49
C SER A 293 5.15 -15.90 2.68
N ALA A 294 6.25 -16.65 2.50
CA ALA A 294 7.22 -16.90 3.56
C ALA A 294 7.95 -15.61 4.00
N VAL A 295 8.30 -14.76 3.03
CA VAL A 295 8.95 -13.47 3.31
C VAL A 295 8.00 -12.55 4.10
N ILE A 296 6.74 -12.46 3.70
CA ILE A 296 5.74 -11.64 4.41
C ILE A 296 5.42 -12.22 5.79
N GLU A 297 5.34 -13.55 5.94
CA GLU A 297 5.15 -14.19 7.25
C GLU A 297 6.31 -13.88 8.20
N GLU A 298 7.56 -13.89 7.71
CA GLU A 298 8.75 -13.50 8.49
C GLU A 298 8.68 -12.03 8.92
N LEU A 299 8.34 -11.11 8.01
CA LEU A 299 8.12 -9.69 8.30
C LEU A 299 7.03 -9.50 9.35
N LEU A 300 5.89 -10.17 9.16
CA LEU A 300 4.76 -10.09 10.08
C LEU A 300 5.11 -10.66 11.46
N ALA A 301 5.92 -11.72 11.55
CA ALA A 301 6.36 -12.26 12.83
C ALA A 301 7.11 -11.22 13.68
N ASP A 302 7.96 -10.40 13.06
CA ASP A 302 8.67 -9.33 13.74
C ASP A 302 7.74 -8.17 14.13
N VAL A 303 6.86 -7.74 13.22
CA VAL A 303 5.83 -6.72 13.50
C VAL A 303 4.91 -7.18 14.65
N LEU A 304 4.45 -8.43 14.63
CA LEU A 304 3.59 -8.99 15.67
C LEU A 304 4.33 -9.19 17.00
N ARG A 305 5.66 -9.35 17.00
CA ARG A 305 6.47 -9.34 18.22
C ARG A 305 6.46 -7.96 18.89
N ILE A 306 6.67 -6.91 18.11
CA ILE A 306 6.59 -5.52 18.59
C ILE A 306 5.17 -5.19 19.09
N LYS A 307 4.15 -5.63 18.34
CA LYS A 307 2.75 -5.48 18.75
C LYS A 307 2.46 -6.14 20.09
N ARG A 308 2.96 -7.37 20.33
CA ARG A 308 2.78 -8.04 21.63
C ARG A 308 3.36 -7.24 22.78
N LEU A 309 4.51 -6.61 22.60
CA LEU A 309 5.08 -5.71 23.61
C LEU A 309 4.16 -4.52 23.86
N ALA A 310 3.64 -3.89 22.80
CA ALA A 310 2.68 -2.79 22.92
C ALA A 310 1.37 -3.23 23.62
N ASP A 311 0.87 -4.43 23.36
CA ASP A 311 -0.31 -5.00 24.01
C ASP A 311 -0.07 -5.23 25.52
N TRP A 312 1.12 -5.69 25.92
CA TRP A 312 1.51 -5.80 27.34
C TRP A 312 1.56 -4.44 28.04
N LEU A 313 2.12 -3.43 27.39
CA LEU A 313 2.15 -2.05 27.92
C LEU A 313 0.74 -1.49 28.04
N ALA A 314 -0.14 -1.72 27.04
CA ALA A 314 -1.52 -1.29 27.09
C ALA A 314 -2.30 -1.98 28.23
N LEU A 315 -2.06 -3.27 28.46
CA LEU A 315 -2.65 -4.02 29.57
C LEU A 315 -2.20 -3.47 30.93
N LEU A 316 -0.91 -3.17 31.08
CA LEU A 316 -0.36 -2.56 32.29
C LEU A 316 -1.00 -1.17 32.55
N LEU A 317 -1.10 -0.35 31.50
CA LEU A 317 -1.76 0.96 31.56
C LEU A 317 -3.23 0.83 31.96
N GLY A 318 -3.94 -0.14 31.37
CA GLY A 318 -5.32 -0.44 31.72
C GLY A 318 -5.48 -0.87 33.19
N ALA A 319 -4.60 -1.75 33.65
CA ALA A 319 -4.58 -2.18 35.05
C ALA A 319 -4.33 -1.05 36.04
N THR A 320 -3.35 -0.17 35.74
CA THR A 320 -3.07 1.01 36.58
C THR A 320 -4.22 2.01 36.55
N THR A 321 -4.86 2.23 35.41
CA THR A 321 -6.05 3.09 35.29
C THR A 321 -7.21 2.53 36.10
N LEU A 322 -7.43 1.21 36.04
CA LEU A 322 -8.46 0.55 36.83
C LEU A 322 -8.18 0.64 38.33
N ALA A 323 -6.95 0.40 38.76
CA ALA A 323 -6.53 0.53 40.16
C ALA A 323 -6.76 1.96 40.69
N LEU A 324 -6.41 2.97 39.89
CA LEU A 324 -6.66 4.38 40.21
C LEU A 324 -8.17 4.66 40.29
N ALA A 325 -8.96 4.16 39.35
CA ALA A 325 -10.42 4.32 39.36
C ALA A 325 -11.03 3.70 40.61
N LEU A 326 -10.61 2.49 40.99
CA LEU A 326 -11.06 1.84 42.23
C LEU A 326 -10.65 2.63 43.50
N SER A 327 -9.45 3.16 43.52
CA SER A 327 -8.97 4.01 44.66
C SER A 327 -9.81 5.29 44.78
N ILE A 328 -10.13 5.96 43.66
CA ILE A 328 -11.02 7.12 43.63
C ILE A 328 -12.44 6.73 44.06
N ALA A 329 -12.93 5.54 43.63
CA ALA A 329 -14.22 5.04 44.04
C ALA A 329 -14.31 4.83 45.54
N ARG A 330 -13.29 4.18 46.13
CA ARG A 330 -13.23 3.94 47.57
C ARG A 330 -13.18 5.28 48.35
N LEU A 331 -12.29 6.19 47.96
CA LEU A 331 -12.18 7.51 48.58
C LEU A 331 -13.52 8.28 48.48
N GLY A 332 -14.22 8.18 47.34
CA GLY A 332 -15.53 8.79 47.13
C GLY A 332 -16.62 8.23 48.08
N LEU A 333 -16.57 6.94 48.42
CA LEU A 333 -17.44 6.35 49.43
C LEU A 333 -17.19 6.88 50.82
N GLU A 334 -15.90 6.98 51.21
CA GLU A 334 -15.48 7.48 52.53
C GLU A 334 -15.86 8.96 52.74
N LEU A 335 -15.60 9.80 51.73
CA LEU A 335 -15.92 11.23 51.77
C LEU A 335 -17.44 11.54 51.81
N ARG A 336 -18.27 10.66 51.25
CA ARG A 336 -19.72 10.84 51.21
C ARG A 336 -20.49 10.08 52.29
N ALA A 337 -19.80 9.41 53.18
CA ALA A 337 -20.43 8.66 54.27
C ALA A 337 -21.33 9.53 55.15
N GLU A 338 -20.97 10.79 55.39
CA GLU A 338 -21.78 11.74 56.16
C GLU A 338 -23.03 12.19 55.40
N GLU A 339 -22.94 12.45 54.10
CA GLU A 339 -24.10 12.78 53.24
C GLU A 339 -25.10 11.60 53.25
N ALA A 340 -24.60 10.36 53.10
CA ALA A 340 -25.41 9.15 53.15
C ALA A 340 -26.12 8.99 54.53
N ARG A 341 -25.44 9.30 55.65
CA ARG A 341 -26.01 9.26 56.98
C ARG A 341 -27.13 10.33 57.14
N THR A 342 -26.90 11.51 56.58
CA THR A 342 -27.89 12.59 56.59
C THR A 342 -29.16 12.20 55.81
N LEU A 343 -28.99 11.63 54.64
CA LEU A 343 -30.11 11.10 53.81
C LEU A 343 -30.89 10.00 54.57
N ALA A 344 -30.17 9.10 55.25
CA ALA A 344 -30.82 8.07 56.07
C ALA A 344 -31.63 8.66 57.23
N LYS A 345 -31.11 9.72 57.90
CA LYS A 345 -31.89 10.45 58.94
C LYS A 345 -33.15 11.14 58.39
N LEU A 346 -33.16 11.52 57.13
CA LEU A 346 -34.32 12.08 56.42
C LEU A 346 -35.28 11.01 55.89
N GLY A 347 -35.09 9.74 56.26
CA GLY A 347 -36.00 8.63 55.87
C GLY A 347 -35.65 7.90 54.61
N ALA A 348 -34.49 8.13 54.03
CA ALA A 348 -34.02 7.35 52.89
C ALA A 348 -33.71 5.89 53.30
N GLY A 349 -34.09 4.95 52.46
CA GLY A 349 -33.89 3.52 52.76
C GLY A 349 -32.46 3.10 52.95
N ALA A 350 -32.22 2.03 53.73
CA ALA A 350 -30.92 1.47 53.97
C ALA A 350 -30.17 1.18 52.63
N GLY A 351 -28.91 1.59 52.56
CA GLY A 351 -28.06 1.38 51.36
C GLY A 351 -28.18 2.46 50.29
N ILE A 352 -28.85 3.60 50.52
CA ILE A 352 -28.97 4.70 49.56
C ILE A 352 -27.59 5.21 49.10
N GLY A 353 -26.62 5.31 49.99
CA GLY A 353 -25.26 5.74 49.68
C GLY A 353 -24.59 4.81 48.66
N TRP A 354 -24.70 3.50 48.87
CA TRP A 354 -24.17 2.50 47.93
C TRP A 354 -24.82 2.57 46.54
N ARG A 355 -26.15 2.68 46.50
CA ARG A 355 -26.93 2.76 45.23
C ARG A 355 -26.56 4.02 44.43
N LEU A 356 -26.48 5.17 45.09
CA LEU A 356 -26.05 6.41 44.44
C LEU A 356 -24.63 6.27 43.88
N HIS A 357 -23.71 5.66 44.66
CA HIS A 357 -22.34 5.44 44.24
C HIS A 357 -22.28 4.48 43.05
N ALA A 358 -23.03 3.38 43.07
CA ALA A 358 -23.10 2.42 41.97
C ALA A 358 -23.68 3.06 40.69
N CYS A 359 -24.73 3.90 40.80
CA CYS A 359 -25.26 4.66 39.66
C CYS A 359 -24.24 5.66 39.10
N TYR A 360 -23.50 6.35 39.95
CA TYR A 360 -22.46 7.30 39.53
C TYR A 360 -21.34 6.60 38.76
N TRP A 361 -20.80 5.50 39.28
CA TRP A 361 -19.78 4.72 38.60
C TRP A 361 -20.29 4.01 37.37
N GLY A 362 -21.50 3.51 37.38
CA GLY A 362 -22.18 2.93 36.22
C GLY A 362 -22.31 3.95 35.06
N ALA A 363 -22.63 5.20 35.39
CA ALA A 363 -22.69 6.28 34.40
C ALA A 363 -21.28 6.60 33.81
N ILE A 364 -20.23 6.67 34.64
CA ILE A 364 -18.85 6.92 34.18
C ILE A 364 -18.35 5.77 33.31
N LEU A 365 -18.53 4.51 33.75
CA LEU A 365 -18.12 3.33 32.98
C LEU A 365 -18.89 3.24 31.66
N GLY A 366 -20.19 3.51 31.68
CA GLY A 366 -21.03 3.56 30.48
C GLY A 366 -20.58 4.64 29.49
N ALA A 367 -20.31 5.85 29.99
CA ALA A 367 -19.79 6.94 29.18
C ALA A 367 -18.38 6.61 28.64
N GLY A 368 -17.51 6.02 29.45
CA GLY A 368 -16.19 5.56 29.04
C GLY A 368 -16.26 4.50 27.92
N ALA A 369 -17.16 3.52 28.05
CA ALA A 369 -17.37 2.49 27.04
C ALA A 369 -17.91 3.07 25.72
N LEU A 370 -18.87 3.99 25.78
CA LEU A 370 -19.38 4.68 24.58
C LEU A 370 -18.32 5.52 23.90
N LEU A 371 -17.52 6.25 24.66
CA LEU A 371 -16.39 7.02 24.13
C LEU A 371 -15.32 6.11 23.52
N ALA A 372 -14.99 4.98 24.16
CA ALA A 372 -14.06 3.99 23.62
C ALA A 372 -14.56 3.44 22.28
N ALA A 373 -15.84 3.08 22.19
CA ALA A 373 -16.44 2.61 20.94
C ALA A 373 -16.41 3.68 19.85
N ALA A 374 -16.75 4.94 20.19
CA ALA A 374 -16.72 6.06 19.25
C ALA A 374 -15.31 6.37 18.76
N LEU A 375 -14.32 6.40 19.66
CA LEU A 375 -12.90 6.59 19.33
C LEU A 375 -12.37 5.46 18.44
N SER A 376 -12.73 4.21 18.76
CA SER A 376 -12.35 3.05 17.97
C SER A 376 -12.97 3.09 16.56
N ALA A 377 -14.23 3.43 16.44
CA ALA A 377 -14.92 3.59 15.16
C ALA A 377 -14.28 4.71 14.32
N LEU A 378 -14.01 5.86 14.94
CA LEU A 378 -13.37 7.00 14.29
C LEU A 378 -11.94 6.64 13.82
N ALA A 379 -11.16 5.99 14.67
CA ALA A 379 -9.81 5.55 14.32
C ALA A 379 -9.83 4.56 13.15
N VAL A 380 -10.76 3.60 13.14
CA VAL A 380 -10.94 2.67 12.03
C VAL A 380 -11.31 3.42 10.76
N LEU A 381 -12.25 4.37 10.79
CA LEU A 381 -12.64 5.17 9.61
C LEU A 381 -11.48 6.01 9.04
N LEU A 382 -10.67 6.61 9.91
CA LEU A 382 -9.54 7.45 9.50
C LEU A 382 -8.34 6.64 8.99
N LEU A 383 -8.14 5.42 9.51
CA LEU A 383 -6.99 4.57 9.25
C LEU A 383 -7.34 3.33 8.40
N SER A 384 -8.58 3.21 7.90
CA SER A 384 -9.05 2.05 7.15
C SER A 384 -8.42 1.87 5.77
N ASP A 385 -7.51 2.75 5.38
CA ASP A 385 -6.73 2.59 4.15
C ASP A 385 -5.35 1.98 4.46
N PRO A 386 -5.20 0.64 4.42
CA PRO A 386 -3.97 -0.05 4.82
C PRO A 386 -2.78 0.33 3.93
N THR A 387 -3.04 0.86 2.74
CA THR A 387 -1.98 1.26 1.81
C THR A 387 -1.30 2.57 2.19
N ARG A 388 -1.91 3.39 3.05
CA ARG A 388 -1.28 4.59 3.62
C ARG A 388 -0.24 4.26 4.70
N LEU A 389 -0.26 3.04 5.20
CA LEU A 389 0.66 2.55 6.24
C LEU A 389 1.87 1.82 5.65
N LEU A 390 1.83 1.50 4.36
CA LEU A 390 2.92 0.96 3.55
C LEU A 390 3.60 2.08 2.76
#